data_4fa5df7ff8c9250ed7557c83c04efc6f
#
_entry.id   4fa5df7ff8c9250ed7557c83c04efc6f
#
_cell.length_a   1.000
_cell.length_b   1.000
_cell.length_c   1.000
_cell.angle_alpha   90.00
_cell.angle_beta   90.00
_cell.angle_gamma   90.00
#
_symmetry.space_group_name_H-M   'P 1'
#
loop_
_entity.id
_entity.type
_entity.pdbx_description
1 polymer ?
#
loop_
_entity_poly.entity_id
_entity_poly.type
_entity_poly.pdbx_seq_one_letter_code
_entity_poly.pdbx_strand_id
1 'polypeptide(L)'
;MIYTEGDMGLYYTYLSDGTKIKVCGYDDNEPTRYAGSLVYNDGTFESASFGGGRIVGTNNGTNSEVHYFLTDHLGSTRVVAKVTPTGREDLDRKDYYPFGKEWTQSGMPTSDNRYTFSGKEQQHLRGQVVNYADFEARFYDSDGIHFLQQDPLLEKYFRIGQYNYCAGNPIRFIDSDGRKIRENSKHLKPHMQRILNRTPTGRIQYNKMVNNASDISVKRVEGYYVNESGAVDRNRMGNASLTAIMKDTETGEIIGGKIDITLYMEAIKDDAKKRGMRVDDREAATLAEEIEHTEAENIQLQIEEQEREEKEKQEMGAEIEIPYEQKESEQEAHIFRDRVLRESGVKP
;
A
#
# COMPACT_ATOMS: atom_id res chain seq x y z
N MET A 1 2.19 15.72 -21.92
CA MET A 1 2.50 15.30 -23.31
C MET A 1 3.84 14.58 -23.27
N ILE A 2 3.92 13.36 -23.78
CA ILE A 2 5.18 12.61 -23.95
C ILE A 2 5.46 12.57 -25.44
N TYR A 3 6.62 13.01 -25.86
CA TYR A 3 7.07 12.91 -27.25
C TYR A 3 7.95 11.67 -27.40
N THR A 4 7.70 10.87 -28.44
CA THR A 4 8.58 9.80 -28.90
C THR A 4 9.19 10.20 -30.24
N GLU A 5 10.36 9.67 -30.61
CA GLU A 5 10.96 9.91 -31.93
C GLU A 5 9.95 9.62 -33.05
N GLY A 6 9.69 10.62 -33.92
CA GLY A 6 8.83 10.47 -35.09
C GLY A 6 7.43 11.10 -34.98
N ASP A 7 7.27 12.25 -34.32
CA ASP A 7 6.00 13.02 -34.22
C ASP A 7 4.79 12.29 -33.58
N MET A 8 5.03 11.30 -32.78
CA MET A 8 3.97 10.52 -32.11
C MET A 8 3.90 10.90 -30.63
N GLY A 9 3.00 11.83 -30.28
CA GLY A 9 2.73 12.23 -28.90
C GLY A 9 1.59 11.44 -28.28
N LEU A 10 1.66 11.19 -26.97
CA LEU A 10 0.51 10.78 -26.15
C LEU A 10 -0.06 12.00 -25.44
N TYR A 11 -1.38 12.15 -25.55
CA TYR A 11 -2.15 13.21 -24.90
C TYR A 11 -2.98 12.64 -23.78
N TYR A 12 -2.87 13.24 -22.61
CA TYR A 12 -3.57 12.84 -21.41
C TYR A 12 -4.63 13.87 -21.04
N THR A 13 -5.82 13.42 -20.65
CA THR A 13 -6.88 14.27 -20.11
C THR A 13 -7.11 13.86 -18.65
N TYR A 14 -7.14 14.85 -17.77
CA TYR A 14 -7.38 14.68 -16.36
C TYR A 14 -8.57 15.48 -15.89
N LEU A 15 -9.24 15.03 -14.82
CA LEU A 15 -10.18 15.84 -14.05
C LEU A 15 -9.42 16.86 -13.19
N SER A 16 -10.13 17.78 -12.57
CA SER A 16 -9.55 18.83 -11.71
C SER A 16 -8.86 18.27 -10.46
N ASP A 17 -9.22 17.07 -10.03
CA ASP A 17 -8.59 16.34 -8.90
C ASP A 17 -7.33 15.56 -9.29
N GLY A 18 -6.95 15.58 -10.58
CA GLY A 18 -5.82 14.83 -11.12
C GLY A 18 -6.14 13.41 -11.58
N THR A 19 -7.41 12.99 -11.54
CA THR A 19 -7.83 11.67 -12.04
C THR A 19 -7.69 11.59 -13.56
N LYS A 20 -6.94 10.62 -14.07
CA LYS A 20 -6.79 10.35 -15.50
C LYS A 20 -8.08 9.75 -16.06
N ILE A 21 -8.63 10.38 -17.10
CA ILE A 21 -9.87 9.93 -17.75
C ILE A 21 -9.70 9.53 -19.21
N LYS A 22 -8.65 9.98 -19.88
CA LYS A 22 -8.42 9.67 -21.29
C LYS A 22 -6.94 9.72 -21.64
N VAL A 23 -6.52 8.79 -22.49
CA VAL A 23 -5.23 8.82 -23.19
C VAL A 23 -5.49 8.61 -24.67
N CYS A 24 -4.89 9.39 -25.53
CA CYS A 24 -4.98 9.25 -26.98
C CYS A 24 -3.65 9.55 -27.67
N GLY A 25 -3.45 8.95 -28.83
CA GLY A 25 -2.36 9.29 -29.76
C GLY A 25 -2.66 10.57 -30.54
N TYR A 26 -1.72 11.00 -31.36
CA TYR A 26 -1.82 12.21 -32.21
C TYR A 26 -3.06 12.20 -33.11
N ASP A 27 -3.46 11.06 -33.65
CA ASP A 27 -4.56 10.92 -34.59
C ASP A 27 -5.93 10.75 -33.91
N ASP A 28 -5.99 10.69 -32.59
CA ASP A 28 -7.20 10.51 -31.73
C ASP A 28 -8.18 9.38 -32.18
N ASN A 29 -7.70 8.44 -32.99
CA ASN A 29 -8.55 7.44 -33.66
C ASN A 29 -8.92 6.27 -32.77
N GLU A 30 -8.21 6.03 -31.65
CA GLU A 30 -8.49 4.93 -30.70
C GLU A 30 -8.17 5.35 -29.26
N PRO A 31 -8.97 6.23 -28.65
CA PRO A 31 -8.69 6.71 -27.31
C PRO A 31 -8.94 5.64 -26.26
N THR A 32 -7.98 5.47 -25.34
CA THR A 32 -8.22 4.74 -24.09
C THR A 32 -8.93 5.66 -23.10
N ARG A 33 -10.08 5.22 -22.56
CA ARG A 33 -10.87 5.94 -21.55
C ARG A 33 -10.91 5.19 -20.24
N TYR A 34 -10.84 5.93 -19.14
CA TYR A 34 -10.84 5.40 -17.79
C TYR A 34 -12.08 5.89 -17.05
N ALA A 35 -12.79 4.95 -16.39
CA ALA A 35 -13.91 5.22 -15.51
C ALA A 35 -13.75 4.42 -14.21
N GLY A 36 -12.99 4.97 -13.26
CA GLY A 36 -12.54 4.26 -12.06
C GLY A 36 -11.65 3.08 -12.43
N SER A 37 -12.08 1.85 -12.08
CA SER A 37 -11.36 0.61 -12.42
C SER A 37 -11.60 0.11 -13.84
N LEU A 38 -12.56 0.72 -14.56
CA LEU A 38 -12.95 0.32 -15.92
C LEU A 38 -12.10 1.02 -16.97
N VAL A 39 -11.67 0.26 -17.98
CA VAL A 39 -10.91 0.76 -19.12
C VAL A 39 -11.64 0.38 -20.41
N TYR A 40 -11.74 1.35 -21.32
CA TYR A 40 -12.35 1.21 -22.63
C TYR A 40 -11.37 1.66 -23.72
N ASN A 41 -11.24 0.89 -24.77
CA ASN A 41 -10.53 1.28 -25.99
C ASN A 41 -11.56 1.54 -27.09
N ASP A 42 -11.54 2.72 -27.68
CA ASP A 42 -12.48 3.15 -28.73
C ASP A 42 -13.94 2.83 -28.39
N GLY A 43 -14.35 3.06 -27.14
CA GLY A 43 -15.71 2.77 -26.67
C GLY A 43 -15.99 1.28 -26.37
N THR A 44 -15.06 0.38 -26.69
CA THR A 44 -15.18 -1.05 -26.40
C THR A 44 -14.59 -1.38 -25.02
N PHE A 45 -15.31 -2.20 -24.24
CA PHE A 45 -14.78 -2.65 -22.95
C PHE A 45 -13.48 -3.42 -23.11
N GLU A 46 -12.40 -2.88 -22.54
CA GLU A 46 -11.10 -3.54 -22.51
C GLU A 46 -10.95 -4.35 -21.23
N SER A 47 -11.12 -3.72 -20.07
CA SER A 47 -10.89 -4.41 -18.81
C SER A 47 -11.47 -3.69 -17.60
N ALA A 48 -11.57 -4.42 -16.49
CA ALA A 48 -11.87 -3.91 -15.16
C ALA A 48 -10.87 -4.44 -14.15
N SER A 49 -10.19 -3.56 -13.41
CA SER A 49 -9.23 -3.95 -12.37
C SER A 49 -9.93 -4.27 -11.05
N PHE A 50 -9.42 -5.28 -10.35
CA PHE A 50 -9.82 -5.64 -8.99
C PHE A 50 -8.59 -5.99 -8.15
N GLY A 51 -8.76 -6.16 -6.84
CA GLY A 51 -7.64 -6.54 -5.95
C GLY A 51 -7.06 -7.90 -6.31
N GLY A 52 -5.92 -7.91 -7.02
CA GLY A 52 -5.20 -9.14 -7.43
C GLY A 52 -5.39 -9.56 -8.88
N GLY A 53 -5.99 -8.73 -9.75
CA GLY A 53 -6.12 -9.07 -11.17
C GLY A 53 -6.97 -8.12 -11.99
N ARG A 54 -7.42 -8.63 -13.15
CA ARG A 54 -8.28 -7.91 -14.10
C ARG A 54 -9.32 -8.86 -14.69
N ILE A 55 -10.51 -8.33 -14.96
CA ILE A 55 -11.46 -8.91 -15.92
C ILE A 55 -11.11 -8.29 -17.27
N VAL A 56 -10.78 -9.08 -18.26
CA VAL A 56 -10.36 -8.63 -19.61
C VAL A 56 -11.44 -8.95 -20.60
N GLY A 57 -11.84 -7.95 -21.40
CA GLY A 57 -12.79 -8.11 -22.50
C GLY A 57 -12.17 -8.91 -23.65
N THR A 58 -12.91 -9.87 -24.18
CA THR A 58 -12.56 -10.65 -25.37
C THR A 58 -13.68 -10.53 -26.41
N ASN A 59 -13.41 -10.86 -27.69
CA ASN A 59 -14.38 -10.71 -28.78
C ASN A 59 -15.01 -9.31 -28.85
N ASN A 60 -14.20 -8.26 -28.93
CA ASN A 60 -14.65 -6.86 -28.91
C ASN A 60 -15.56 -6.55 -27.71
N GLY A 61 -15.18 -7.02 -26.52
CA GLY A 61 -15.89 -6.75 -25.27
C GLY A 61 -17.20 -7.54 -25.07
N THR A 62 -17.55 -8.47 -25.98
CA THR A 62 -18.76 -9.30 -25.83
C THR A 62 -18.61 -10.44 -24.84
N ASN A 63 -17.40 -10.91 -24.63
CA ASN A 63 -17.03 -11.93 -23.65
C ASN A 63 -15.98 -11.35 -22.68
N SER A 64 -15.71 -12.06 -21.59
CA SER A 64 -14.66 -11.67 -20.65
C SER A 64 -13.96 -12.86 -20.05
N GLU A 65 -12.67 -12.67 -19.69
CA GLU A 65 -11.85 -13.63 -18.96
C GLU A 65 -11.30 -12.98 -17.70
N VAL A 66 -11.09 -13.79 -16.65
CA VAL A 66 -10.49 -13.32 -15.40
C VAL A 66 -9.01 -13.66 -15.39
N HIS A 67 -8.19 -12.63 -15.33
CA HIS A 67 -6.74 -12.72 -15.23
C HIS A 67 -6.29 -12.38 -13.81
N TYR A 68 -5.60 -13.29 -13.14
CA TYR A 68 -5.04 -13.11 -11.80
C TYR A 68 -3.58 -12.70 -11.87
N PHE A 69 -3.17 -11.80 -11.00
CA PHE A 69 -1.78 -11.34 -10.88
C PHE A 69 -1.09 -11.99 -9.68
N LEU A 70 0.02 -12.68 -9.94
CA LEU A 70 0.97 -13.07 -8.90
C LEU A 70 2.06 -12.01 -8.86
N THR A 71 2.09 -11.26 -7.77
CA THR A 71 2.99 -10.12 -7.61
C THR A 71 4.12 -10.43 -6.63
N ASP A 72 5.26 -9.76 -6.80
CA ASP A 72 6.33 -9.78 -5.82
C ASP A 72 6.06 -8.84 -4.64
N HIS A 73 7.03 -8.73 -3.73
CA HIS A 73 6.93 -7.88 -2.54
C HIS A 73 6.83 -6.37 -2.86
N LEU A 74 7.24 -5.92 -4.03
CA LEU A 74 7.12 -4.53 -4.51
C LEU A 74 5.77 -4.27 -5.19
N GLY A 75 4.95 -5.31 -5.39
CA GLY A 75 3.70 -5.24 -6.14
C GLY A 75 3.87 -5.37 -7.65
N SER A 76 5.08 -5.72 -8.13
CA SER A 76 5.32 -5.94 -9.54
C SER A 76 4.69 -7.26 -9.99
N THR A 77 3.97 -7.23 -11.11
CA THR A 77 3.32 -8.44 -11.67
C THR A 77 4.37 -9.38 -12.24
N ARG A 78 4.53 -10.56 -11.60
CA ARG A 78 5.48 -11.59 -12.00
C ARG A 78 4.85 -12.63 -12.91
N VAL A 79 3.58 -12.93 -12.69
CA VAL A 79 2.80 -13.88 -13.51
C VAL A 79 1.40 -13.34 -13.70
N VAL A 80 0.90 -13.38 -14.93
CA VAL A 80 -0.52 -13.25 -15.24
C VAL A 80 -1.05 -14.62 -15.56
N ALA A 81 -2.08 -15.06 -14.84
CA ALA A 81 -2.63 -16.41 -15.01
C ALA A 81 -4.15 -16.38 -15.12
N LYS A 82 -4.73 -17.33 -15.83
CA LYS A 82 -6.16 -17.61 -15.81
C LYS A 82 -6.44 -19.00 -15.26
N VAL A 83 -7.63 -19.18 -14.70
CA VAL A 83 -8.14 -20.48 -14.27
C VAL A 83 -8.85 -21.13 -15.44
N THR A 84 -8.51 -22.39 -15.71
CA THR A 84 -9.14 -23.23 -16.74
C THR A 84 -9.80 -24.44 -16.08
N PRO A 85 -10.70 -25.16 -16.74
CA PRO A 85 -11.29 -26.39 -16.20
C PRO A 85 -10.26 -27.46 -15.83
N THR A 86 -9.07 -27.42 -16.45
CA THR A 86 -7.98 -28.39 -16.24
C THR A 86 -6.89 -27.88 -15.30
N GLY A 87 -7.01 -26.65 -14.76
CA GLY A 87 -6.03 -26.05 -13.84
C GLY A 87 -5.72 -24.60 -14.14
N ARG A 88 -4.46 -24.20 -13.95
CA ARG A 88 -3.96 -22.84 -14.20
C ARG A 88 -3.21 -22.79 -15.52
N GLU A 89 -3.43 -21.73 -16.28
CA GLU A 89 -2.66 -21.36 -17.46
C GLU A 89 -1.94 -20.02 -17.20
N ASP A 90 -0.62 -20.01 -17.33
CA ASP A 90 0.18 -18.79 -17.23
C ASP A 90 0.19 -18.08 -18.58
N LEU A 91 -0.39 -16.86 -18.62
CA LEU A 91 -0.51 -16.05 -19.84
C LEU A 91 0.70 -15.14 -20.03
N ASP A 92 1.37 -14.75 -18.92
CA ASP A 92 2.51 -13.85 -18.93
C ASP A 92 3.45 -14.20 -17.77
N ARG A 93 4.74 -14.08 -18.00
CA ARG A 93 5.79 -14.21 -16.97
C ARG A 93 6.85 -13.16 -17.18
N LYS A 94 7.11 -12.38 -16.13
CA LYS A 94 8.06 -11.27 -16.16
C LYS A 94 9.04 -11.33 -15.00
N ASP A 95 10.30 -11.09 -15.29
CA ASP A 95 11.34 -10.82 -14.32
C ASP A 95 11.78 -9.37 -14.45
N TYR A 96 12.20 -8.76 -13.34
CA TYR A 96 12.60 -7.35 -13.33
C TYR A 96 13.98 -7.19 -12.70
N TYR A 97 14.77 -6.29 -13.25
CA TYR A 97 15.89 -5.70 -12.54
C TYR A 97 15.39 -4.83 -11.38
N PRO A 98 16.22 -4.51 -10.38
CA PRO A 98 15.79 -3.79 -9.18
C PRO A 98 15.02 -2.48 -9.45
N PHE A 99 15.34 -1.78 -10.53
CA PHE A 99 14.69 -0.53 -10.93
C PHE A 99 13.58 -0.71 -11.99
N GLY A 100 13.08 -1.93 -12.18
CA GLY A 100 11.86 -2.17 -12.94
C GLY A 100 12.06 -2.43 -14.43
N LYS A 101 13.28 -2.37 -14.95
CA LYS A 101 13.55 -2.81 -16.30
C LYS A 101 13.21 -4.31 -16.42
N GLU A 102 12.41 -4.68 -17.40
CA GLU A 102 12.05 -6.08 -17.62
C GLU A 102 13.26 -6.89 -18.09
N TRP A 103 13.43 -8.06 -17.48
CA TRP A 103 14.39 -9.05 -17.96
C TRP A 103 13.65 -10.08 -18.82
N THR A 104 13.76 -9.93 -20.13
CA THR A 104 13.17 -10.83 -21.09
C THR A 104 13.99 -12.10 -21.24
N GLN A 105 13.36 -13.26 -21.00
CA GLN A 105 13.93 -14.58 -21.32
C GLN A 105 13.20 -15.15 -22.54
N SER A 106 13.96 -15.72 -23.46
CA SER A 106 13.39 -16.40 -24.63
C SER A 106 12.50 -17.56 -24.22
N GLY A 107 11.28 -17.63 -24.79
CA GLY A 107 10.33 -18.71 -24.53
C GLY A 107 9.40 -18.53 -23.33
N MET A 108 9.44 -17.38 -22.65
CA MET A 108 8.42 -17.05 -21.67
C MET A 108 7.11 -16.61 -22.35
N PRO A 109 5.92 -16.99 -21.81
CA PRO A 109 4.65 -16.46 -22.29
C PRO A 109 4.58 -14.96 -22.07
N THR A 110 3.97 -14.24 -23.01
CA THR A 110 3.76 -12.80 -22.98
C THR A 110 2.31 -12.46 -23.23
N SER A 111 1.78 -11.44 -22.57
CA SER A 111 0.41 -10.94 -22.76
C SER A 111 0.40 -9.42 -22.92
N ASP A 112 -0.76 -8.87 -23.29
CA ASP A 112 -0.99 -7.42 -23.39
C ASP A 112 -1.23 -6.76 -22.02
N ASN A 113 -0.76 -7.38 -20.93
CA ASN A 113 -0.93 -6.80 -19.62
C ASN A 113 -0.06 -5.57 -19.43
N ARG A 114 -0.72 -4.40 -19.22
CA ARG A 114 -0.03 -3.11 -19.01
C ARG A 114 0.43 -2.92 -17.56
N TYR A 115 -0.15 -3.63 -16.60
CA TYR A 115 0.16 -3.44 -15.18
C TYR A 115 1.33 -4.34 -14.80
N THR A 116 2.51 -3.74 -14.71
CA THR A 116 3.79 -4.46 -14.62
C THR A 116 4.57 -4.09 -13.36
N PHE A 117 5.65 -3.34 -13.46
CA PHE A 117 6.50 -2.95 -12.32
C PHE A 117 5.75 -2.12 -11.29
N SER A 118 5.86 -2.50 -10.00
CA SER A 118 5.12 -1.90 -8.87
C SER A 118 3.60 -1.83 -9.07
N GLY A 119 3.04 -2.68 -9.96
CA GLY A 119 1.63 -2.66 -10.34
C GLY A 119 1.21 -1.43 -11.15
N LYS A 120 2.18 -0.65 -11.65
CA LYS A 120 1.91 0.56 -12.41
C LYS A 120 1.64 0.27 -13.87
N GLU A 121 0.84 1.14 -14.50
CA GLU A 121 0.44 1.00 -15.90
C GLU A 121 1.57 1.44 -16.82
N GLN A 122 2.07 0.52 -17.63
CA GLN A 122 2.95 0.85 -18.76
C GLN A 122 2.16 1.58 -19.84
N GLN A 123 2.72 2.64 -20.37
CA GLN A 123 2.08 3.39 -21.43
C GLN A 123 2.28 2.69 -22.78
N HIS A 124 1.20 2.62 -23.54
CA HIS A 124 1.20 2.03 -24.87
C HIS A 124 0.83 3.08 -25.91
N LEU A 125 1.57 3.15 -26.98
CA LEU A 125 1.27 3.98 -28.14
C LEU A 125 1.04 3.07 -29.34
N ARG A 126 -0.20 3.03 -29.87
CA ARG A 126 -0.56 2.20 -31.03
C ARG A 126 -0.18 0.71 -30.84
N GLY A 127 -0.38 0.16 -29.64
CA GLY A 127 -0.01 -1.21 -29.31
C GLY A 127 1.49 -1.43 -29.07
N GLN A 128 2.33 -0.39 -29.21
CA GLN A 128 3.73 -0.46 -28.83
C GLN A 128 3.92 0.01 -27.39
N VAL A 129 4.69 -0.74 -26.61
CA VAL A 129 5.08 -0.36 -25.27
C VAL A 129 6.02 0.84 -25.35
N VAL A 130 5.61 1.94 -24.77
CA VAL A 130 6.51 3.05 -24.45
C VAL A 130 7.02 2.75 -23.04
N ASN A 131 8.34 2.63 -22.85
CA ASN A 131 8.97 2.17 -21.60
C ASN A 131 8.77 3.14 -20.41
N TYR A 132 7.61 3.81 -20.33
CA TYR A 132 7.25 4.72 -19.25
C TYR A 132 6.07 4.17 -18.46
N ALA A 133 6.27 4.03 -17.14
CA ALA A 133 5.23 3.63 -16.22
C ALA A 133 4.56 4.87 -15.60
N ASP A 134 3.23 4.85 -15.54
CA ASP A 134 2.43 5.92 -14.95
C ASP A 134 2.34 5.75 -13.42
N PHE A 135 3.07 6.59 -12.69
CA PHE A 135 3.01 6.68 -11.23
C PHE A 135 2.05 7.77 -10.75
N GLU A 136 1.05 8.14 -11.57
CA GLU A 136 0.05 9.18 -11.29
C GLU A 136 0.63 10.60 -11.37
N ALA A 137 1.43 11.03 -10.39
CA ALA A 137 2.03 12.37 -10.39
C ALA A 137 3.21 12.50 -11.35
N ARG A 138 3.89 11.40 -11.65
CA ARG A 138 5.09 11.38 -12.52
C ARG A 138 5.10 10.14 -13.41
N PHE A 139 5.73 10.27 -14.57
CA PHE A 139 6.10 9.10 -15.39
C PHE A 139 7.50 8.62 -15.02
N TYR A 140 7.66 7.32 -14.92
CA TYR A 140 8.90 6.67 -14.58
C TYR A 140 9.50 5.96 -15.80
N ASP A 141 10.76 6.24 -16.07
CA ASP A 141 11.56 5.55 -17.07
C ASP A 141 12.40 4.47 -16.40
N SER A 142 12.06 3.19 -16.64
CA SER A 142 12.80 2.08 -16.08
C SER A 142 14.14 1.81 -16.76
N ASP A 143 14.33 2.27 -17.99
CA ASP A 143 15.60 2.19 -18.70
C ASP A 143 16.57 3.28 -18.22
N GLY A 144 16.09 4.51 -18.07
CA GLY A 144 16.85 5.64 -17.53
C GLY A 144 16.96 5.67 -16.01
N ILE A 145 16.19 4.84 -15.30
CA ILE A 145 16.21 4.73 -13.82
C ILE A 145 15.82 6.03 -13.12
N HIS A 146 14.89 6.81 -13.70
CA HIS A 146 14.47 8.09 -13.14
C HIS A 146 13.04 8.45 -13.50
N PHE A 147 12.45 9.38 -12.73
CA PHE A 147 11.21 10.04 -13.13
C PHE A 147 11.48 11.10 -14.20
N LEU A 148 10.50 11.27 -15.11
CA LEU A 148 10.61 12.29 -16.16
C LEU A 148 10.27 13.70 -15.67
N GLN A 149 9.53 13.82 -14.56
CA GLN A 149 9.14 15.10 -13.96
C GLN A 149 9.82 15.27 -12.60
N GLN A 150 9.96 16.53 -12.20
CA GLN A 150 10.43 16.90 -10.87
C GLN A 150 9.47 16.39 -9.78
N ASP A 151 10.01 16.04 -8.62
CA ASP A 151 9.22 15.65 -7.48
C ASP A 151 8.34 16.82 -6.99
N PRO A 152 7.00 16.67 -6.93
CA PRO A 152 6.12 17.69 -6.36
C PRO A 152 6.41 17.99 -4.89
N LEU A 153 7.09 17.10 -4.18
CA LEU A 153 7.50 17.25 -2.78
C LEU A 153 9.02 17.50 -2.65
N LEU A 154 9.66 18.10 -3.66
CA LEU A 154 11.09 18.38 -3.69
C LEU A 154 11.59 19.08 -2.41
N GLU A 155 10.85 20.02 -1.88
CA GLU A 155 11.21 20.73 -0.64
C GLU A 155 11.33 19.79 0.57
N LYS A 156 10.56 18.70 0.57
CA LYS A 156 10.59 17.67 1.61
C LYS A 156 11.78 16.72 1.48
N TYR A 157 12.26 16.54 0.24
CA TYR A 157 13.31 15.60 -0.12
C TYR A 157 14.56 16.28 -0.68
N PHE A 158 14.90 17.49 -0.20
CA PHE A 158 15.99 18.33 -0.73
C PHE A 158 17.37 17.64 -0.79
N ARG A 159 17.57 16.55 -0.03
CA ARG A 159 18.81 15.74 -0.04
C ARG A 159 18.80 14.65 -1.11
N ILE A 160 17.68 14.44 -1.78
CA ILE A 160 17.51 13.42 -2.81
C ILE A 160 17.32 14.13 -4.14
N GLY A 161 17.95 13.61 -5.20
CA GLY A 161 17.78 14.20 -6.53
C GLY A 161 16.31 14.24 -6.95
N GLN A 162 15.86 15.35 -7.49
CA GLN A 162 14.45 15.65 -7.83
C GLN A 162 13.77 14.65 -8.79
N TYR A 163 14.56 13.88 -9.54
CA TYR A 163 14.09 12.84 -10.47
C TYR A 163 14.34 11.42 -9.94
N ASN A 164 14.87 11.31 -8.73
CA ASN A 164 15.29 10.03 -8.17
C ASN A 164 14.10 9.14 -7.84
N TYR A 165 14.22 7.84 -8.12
CA TYR A 165 13.25 6.82 -7.72
C TYR A 165 13.69 6.16 -6.43
N CYS A 166 12.78 6.12 -5.45
CA CYS A 166 12.95 5.39 -4.17
C CYS A 166 14.29 5.66 -3.46
N ALA A 167 14.80 6.90 -3.51
CA ALA A 167 16.07 7.28 -2.90
C ALA A 167 17.26 6.37 -3.32
N GLY A 168 17.21 5.77 -4.53
CA GLY A 168 18.22 4.84 -5.02
C GLY A 168 18.16 3.43 -4.39
N ASN A 169 17.13 3.10 -3.62
CA ASN A 169 16.95 1.78 -3.00
C ASN A 169 15.53 1.21 -3.25
N PRO A 170 15.22 0.79 -4.49
CA PRO A 170 13.90 0.31 -4.88
C PRO A 170 13.53 -1.05 -4.29
N ILE A 171 14.48 -1.79 -3.70
CA ILE A 171 14.21 -3.05 -3.00
C ILE A 171 13.57 -2.79 -1.63
N ARG A 172 13.97 -1.70 -0.98
CA ARG A 172 13.47 -1.33 0.36
C ARG A 172 12.29 -0.36 0.28
N PHE A 173 12.34 0.57 -0.66
CA PHE A 173 11.35 1.62 -0.77
C PHE A 173 10.44 1.42 -1.98
N ILE A 174 9.22 1.93 -1.85
CA ILE A 174 8.25 2.07 -2.95
C ILE A 174 7.84 3.53 -3.06
N ASP A 175 7.49 3.92 -4.27
CA ASP A 175 6.77 5.16 -4.53
C ASP A 175 5.41 4.76 -5.12
N SER A 176 4.32 4.95 -4.36
CA SER A 176 2.99 4.48 -4.76
C SER A 176 2.23 5.47 -5.63
N ASP A 177 2.59 6.73 -5.62
CA ASP A 177 1.84 7.82 -6.24
C ASP A 177 2.74 8.82 -7.01
N GLY A 178 4.00 8.50 -7.18
CA GLY A 178 4.98 9.37 -7.81
C GLY A 178 5.28 10.64 -7.00
N ARG A 179 5.06 10.62 -5.67
CA ARG A 179 5.29 11.76 -4.76
C ARG A 179 6.00 11.38 -3.49
N LYS A 180 5.64 10.22 -2.89
CA LYS A 180 6.08 9.84 -1.54
C LYS A 180 6.86 8.55 -1.57
N ILE A 181 8.13 8.63 -1.18
CA ILE A 181 8.95 7.47 -0.90
C ILE A 181 8.50 6.88 0.45
N ARG A 182 8.05 5.63 0.44
CA ARG A 182 7.62 4.89 1.62
C ARG A 182 8.46 3.63 1.78
N GLU A 183 8.75 3.24 3.02
CA GLU A 183 9.32 1.92 3.26
C GLU A 183 8.29 0.86 2.87
N ASN A 184 8.72 -0.11 2.06
CA ASN A 184 7.81 -1.15 1.59
C ASN A 184 7.53 -2.16 2.72
N SER A 185 6.38 -2.02 3.35
CA SER A 185 5.93 -2.97 4.37
C SER A 185 5.51 -4.33 3.81
N LYS A 186 5.34 -4.45 2.48
CA LYS A 186 4.96 -5.73 1.86
C LYS A 186 6.01 -6.82 2.06
N HIS A 187 7.30 -6.49 2.21
CA HIS A 187 8.34 -7.46 2.55
C HIS A 187 8.15 -8.04 3.95
N LEU A 188 7.45 -7.34 4.84
CA LEU A 188 7.11 -7.82 6.18
C LEU A 188 5.89 -8.76 6.20
N LYS A 189 5.06 -8.77 5.14
CA LYS A 189 3.84 -9.62 5.10
C LYS A 189 4.12 -11.10 5.40
N PRO A 190 5.12 -11.76 4.81
CA PRO A 190 5.43 -13.16 5.15
C PRO A 190 5.86 -13.34 6.60
N HIS A 191 6.62 -12.38 7.15
CA HIS A 191 7.00 -12.40 8.55
C HIS A 191 5.79 -12.19 9.46
N MET A 192 4.96 -11.18 9.21
CA MET A 192 3.73 -10.91 9.95
C MET A 192 2.76 -12.08 9.88
N GLN A 193 2.57 -12.65 8.70
CA GLN A 193 1.75 -13.86 8.52
C GLN A 193 2.29 -15.02 9.37
N ARG A 194 3.60 -15.23 9.37
CA ARG A 194 4.25 -16.31 10.13
C ARG A 194 4.06 -16.12 11.62
N ILE A 195 4.25 -14.93 12.16
CA ILE A 195 4.16 -14.68 13.61
C ILE A 195 2.71 -14.65 14.09
N LEU A 196 1.79 -13.99 13.36
CA LEU A 196 0.37 -13.90 13.71
C LEU A 196 -0.35 -15.25 13.55
N ASN A 197 -0.06 -16.03 12.50
CA ASN A 197 -0.72 -17.32 12.27
C ASN A 197 -0.35 -18.42 13.30
N ARG A 198 0.52 -18.12 14.26
CA ARG A 198 0.88 -19.07 15.33
C ARG A 198 -0.22 -19.22 16.36
N THR A 199 -1.14 -18.27 16.45
CA THR A 199 -2.28 -18.31 17.35
C THR A 199 -3.59 -18.13 16.59
N PRO A 200 -4.72 -18.68 17.07
CA PRO A 200 -6.04 -18.46 16.48
C PRO A 200 -6.40 -16.98 16.40
N THR A 201 -6.20 -16.22 17.48
CA THR A 201 -6.46 -14.77 17.52
C THR A 201 -5.55 -14.01 16.56
N GLY A 202 -4.26 -14.31 16.52
CA GLY A 202 -3.33 -13.69 15.58
C GLY A 202 -3.74 -13.92 14.11
N ARG A 203 -4.29 -15.11 13.79
CA ARG A 203 -4.85 -15.40 12.46
C ARG A 203 -6.04 -14.50 12.12
N ILE A 204 -6.92 -14.24 13.08
CA ILE A 204 -8.04 -13.33 12.91
C ILE A 204 -7.51 -11.93 12.62
N GLN A 205 -6.55 -11.46 13.40
CA GLN A 205 -5.94 -10.14 13.21
C GLN A 205 -5.20 -10.01 11.87
N TYR A 206 -4.47 -11.04 11.45
CA TYR A 206 -3.86 -11.03 10.13
C TYR A 206 -4.91 -10.89 9.01
N ASN A 207 -6.01 -11.62 9.09
CA ASN A 207 -7.09 -11.54 8.12
C ASN A 207 -7.79 -10.15 8.16
N LYS A 208 -8.00 -9.57 9.34
CA LYS A 208 -8.47 -8.19 9.48
C LYS A 208 -7.54 -7.23 8.74
N MET A 209 -6.26 -7.24 9.05
CA MET A 209 -5.25 -6.37 8.42
C MET A 209 -5.23 -6.49 6.88
N VAL A 210 -5.37 -7.71 6.35
CA VAL A 210 -5.32 -7.93 4.89
C VAL A 210 -6.59 -7.48 4.19
N ASN A 211 -7.75 -7.63 4.86
CA ASN A 211 -9.08 -7.32 4.31
C ASN A 211 -9.64 -5.97 4.77
N ASN A 212 -8.91 -5.22 5.57
CA ASN A 212 -9.33 -3.92 6.08
C ASN A 212 -9.47 -2.90 4.94
N ALA A 213 -10.48 -2.04 5.03
CA ALA A 213 -10.65 -0.90 4.12
C ALA A 213 -9.54 0.15 4.30
N SER A 214 -8.89 0.17 5.47
CA SER A 214 -7.76 1.07 5.75
C SER A 214 -6.51 0.68 4.96
N ASP A 215 -5.78 1.71 4.50
CA ASP A 215 -4.44 1.56 3.92
C ASP A 215 -3.41 1.46 5.05
N ILE A 216 -3.05 0.24 5.41
CA ILE A 216 -2.18 -0.04 6.56
C ILE A 216 -0.75 -0.28 6.10
N SER A 217 0.19 0.51 6.60
CA SER A 217 1.62 0.26 6.48
C SER A 217 2.21 -0.17 7.82
N VAL A 218 3.11 -1.15 7.81
CA VAL A 218 3.79 -1.63 9.02
C VAL A 218 5.29 -1.41 8.88
N LYS A 219 5.91 -0.85 9.91
CA LYS A 219 7.33 -0.57 9.98
C LYS A 219 7.93 -1.14 11.27
N ARG A 220 9.11 -1.75 11.17
CA ARG A 220 9.93 -2.16 12.31
C ARG A 220 11.10 -1.18 12.48
N VAL A 221 11.24 -0.61 13.64
CA VAL A 221 12.33 0.32 13.99
C VAL A 221 13.24 -0.36 15.00
N GLU A 222 14.52 -0.48 14.67
CA GLU A 222 15.54 -0.95 15.60
C GLU A 222 15.89 0.21 16.58
N GLY A 223 15.15 0.28 17.69
CA GLY A 223 15.26 1.34 18.68
C GLY A 223 14.06 1.38 19.61
N TYR A 224 14.07 2.37 20.50
CA TYR A 224 12.94 2.73 21.34
C TYR A 224 12.18 3.93 20.75
N TYR A 225 10.96 4.13 21.23
CA TYR A 225 10.23 5.36 20.94
C TYR A 225 10.93 6.56 21.58
N VAL A 226 11.03 7.64 20.81
CA VAL A 226 11.54 8.94 21.31
C VAL A 226 10.44 9.95 21.09
N ASN A 227 9.99 10.59 22.16
CA ASN A 227 8.93 11.60 22.09
C ASN A 227 9.46 12.95 21.54
N GLU A 228 8.57 13.92 21.36
CA GLU A 228 8.90 15.23 20.82
C GLU A 228 9.91 16.02 21.68
N SER A 229 9.96 15.77 22.98
CA SER A 229 10.94 16.38 23.89
C SER A 229 12.31 15.70 23.84
N GLY A 230 12.48 14.62 23.05
CA GLY A 230 13.70 13.83 22.96
C GLY A 230 13.85 12.78 24.05
N ALA A 231 12.83 12.58 24.91
CA ALA A 231 12.88 11.54 25.95
C ALA A 231 12.58 10.15 25.34
N VAL A 232 13.31 9.15 25.83
CA VAL A 232 13.18 7.75 25.39
C VAL A 232 12.15 7.03 26.23
N ASP A 233 11.07 6.57 25.61
CA ASP A 233 10.11 5.67 26.24
C ASP A 233 10.45 4.21 25.91
N ARG A 234 10.87 3.47 26.94
CA ARG A 234 11.28 2.07 26.84
C ARG A 234 10.12 1.07 26.94
N ASN A 235 8.94 1.55 27.33
CA ASN A 235 7.76 0.71 27.51
C ASN A 235 6.88 0.70 26.26
N ARG A 236 6.98 1.72 25.41
CA ARG A 236 6.19 1.82 24.18
C ARG A 236 6.72 0.86 23.12
N MET A 237 5.97 -0.18 22.79
CA MET A 237 6.36 -1.24 21.88
C MET A 237 5.79 -1.07 20.48
N GLY A 238 4.65 -0.42 20.36
CA GLY A 238 4.00 -0.14 19.11
C GLY A 238 3.37 1.26 19.08
N ASN A 239 2.95 1.68 17.92
CA ASN A 239 2.16 2.89 17.70
C ASN A 239 1.44 2.81 16.35
N ALA A 240 0.12 2.93 16.35
CA ALA A 240 -0.67 3.14 15.16
C ALA A 240 -0.96 4.64 15.01
N SER A 241 -0.52 5.24 13.93
CA SER A 241 -0.71 6.66 13.63
C SER A 241 -1.66 6.84 12.47
N LEU A 242 -2.81 7.44 12.72
CA LEU A 242 -3.77 7.82 11.69
C LEU A 242 -3.26 9.03 10.90
N THR A 243 -3.02 8.85 9.59
CA THR A 243 -2.50 9.91 8.72
C THR A 243 -3.56 10.53 7.80
N ALA A 244 -4.66 9.81 7.56
CA ALA A 244 -5.82 10.32 6.84
C ALA A 244 -7.04 9.47 7.14
N ILE A 245 -8.23 10.10 7.17
CA ILE A 245 -9.52 9.45 7.36
C ILE A 245 -10.14 9.16 6.00
N MET A 246 -10.71 7.98 5.83
CA MET A 246 -11.47 7.57 4.66
C MET A 246 -12.95 7.51 5.04
N LYS A 247 -13.78 8.32 4.34
CA LYS A 247 -15.23 8.36 4.55
C LYS A 247 -15.95 7.84 3.33
N ASP A 248 -17.07 7.18 3.57
CA ASP A 248 -18.02 6.87 2.53
C ASP A 248 -18.57 8.16 1.90
N THR A 249 -18.66 8.22 0.59
CA THR A 249 -19.04 9.44 -0.14
C THR A 249 -20.54 9.74 -0.07
N GLU A 250 -21.37 8.74 0.23
CA GLU A 250 -22.83 8.88 0.29
C GLU A 250 -23.32 9.10 1.72
N THR A 251 -22.81 8.32 2.67
CA THR A 251 -23.27 8.38 4.06
C THR A 251 -22.44 9.33 4.93
N GLY A 252 -21.19 9.61 4.52
CA GLY A 252 -20.22 10.37 5.32
C GLY A 252 -19.62 9.61 6.49
N GLU A 253 -19.99 8.33 6.66
CA GLU A 253 -19.46 7.47 7.71
C GLU A 253 -17.98 7.13 7.50
N ILE A 254 -17.24 6.95 8.59
CA ILE A 254 -15.84 6.52 8.53
C ILE A 254 -15.79 5.05 8.17
N ILE A 255 -15.14 4.74 7.05
CA ILE A 255 -14.95 3.35 6.56
C ILE A 255 -13.52 2.85 6.75
N GLY A 256 -12.60 3.70 7.20
CA GLY A 256 -11.20 3.35 7.41
C GLY A 256 -10.29 4.58 7.40
N GLY A 257 -8.99 4.35 7.26
CA GLY A 257 -7.99 5.42 7.21
C GLY A 257 -6.69 5.01 6.55
N LYS A 258 -5.77 5.96 6.43
CA LYS A 258 -4.35 5.66 6.17
C LYS A 258 -3.64 5.60 7.51
N ILE A 259 -3.10 4.45 7.84
CA ILE A 259 -2.55 4.16 9.16
C ILE A 259 -1.13 3.60 9.02
N ASP A 260 -0.21 4.21 9.76
CA ASP A 260 1.16 3.76 9.84
C ASP A 260 1.40 3.10 11.21
N ILE A 261 1.55 1.77 11.22
CA ILE A 261 1.92 1.02 12.42
C ILE A 261 3.44 0.99 12.53
N THR A 262 3.98 1.46 13.64
CA THR A 262 5.41 1.39 13.94
C THR A 262 5.66 0.46 15.13
N LEU A 263 6.51 -0.55 14.96
CA LEU A 263 6.95 -1.46 16.02
C LEU A 263 8.35 -1.11 16.48
N TYR A 264 8.54 -0.89 17.79
CA TYR A 264 9.81 -0.53 18.42
C TYR A 264 10.52 -1.77 18.94
N MET A 265 11.44 -2.31 18.14
CA MET A 265 11.99 -3.65 18.35
C MET A 265 12.84 -3.80 19.61
N GLU A 266 13.53 -2.76 20.08
CA GLU A 266 14.29 -2.84 21.33
C GLU A 266 13.37 -2.98 22.56
N ALA A 267 12.25 -2.23 22.60
CA ALA A 267 11.26 -2.38 23.65
C ALA A 267 10.60 -3.78 23.63
N ILE A 268 10.27 -4.29 22.43
CA ILE A 268 9.72 -5.65 22.26
C ILE A 268 10.71 -6.71 22.72
N LYS A 269 11.99 -6.60 22.38
CA LYS A 269 13.04 -7.54 22.79
C LYS A 269 13.25 -7.53 24.32
N ASP A 270 13.26 -6.35 24.91
CA ASP A 270 13.43 -6.18 26.36
C ASP A 270 12.26 -6.79 27.14
N ASP A 271 11.01 -6.51 26.72
CA ASP A 271 9.83 -7.09 27.36
C ASP A 271 9.75 -8.60 27.16
N ALA A 272 10.06 -9.10 25.96
CA ALA A 272 10.14 -10.54 25.69
C ALA A 272 11.15 -11.24 26.61
N LYS A 273 12.33 -10.65 26.77
CA LYS A 273 13.37 -11.16 27.68
C LYS A 273 12.91 -11.14 29.13
N LYS A 274 12.28 -10.04 29.58
CA LYS A 274 11.76 -9.90 30.95
C LYS A 274 10.68 -10.94 31.26
N ARG A 275 9.86 -11.30 30.28
CA ARG A 275 8.78 -12.29 30.42
C ARG A 275 9.22 -13.72 30.12
N GLY A 276 10.46 -13.95 29.69
CA GLY A 276 10.97 -15.27 29.30
C GLY A 276 10.28 -15.87 28.08
N MET A 277 9.79 -15.02 27.15
CA MET A 277 9.10 -15.43 25.94
C MET A 277 9.91 -15.17 24.67
N ARG A 278 9.46 -15.73 23.53
CA ARG A 278 10.12 -15.45 22.26
C ARG A 278 9.77 -14.06 21.76
N VAL A 279 10.73 -13.40 21.13
CA VAL A 279 10.54 -12.08 20.52
C VAL A 279 9.38 -12.09 19.50
N ASP A 280 9.30 -13.13 18.67
CA ASP A 280 8.22 -13.30 17.69
C ASP A 280 6.81 -13.29 18.33
N ASP A 281 6.66 -13.90 19.51
CA ASP A 281 5.36 -13.97 20.21
C ASP A 281 4.99 -12.61 20.81
N ARG A 282 5.99 -11.87 21.31
CA ARG A 282 5.77 -10.50 21.80
C ARG A 282 5.46 -9.51 20.65
N GLU A 283 6.21 -9.63 19.56
CA GLU A 283 5.97 -8.86 18.35
C GLU A 283 4.55 -9.12 17.79
N ALA A 284 4.12 -10.39 17.74
CA ALA A 284 2.77 -10.76 17.30
C ALA A 284 1.67 -10.17 18.20
N ALA A 285 1.90 -10.15 19.52
CA ALA A 285 0.96 -9.58 20.47
C ALA A 285 0.84 -8.06 20.31
N THR A 286 1.97 -7.35 20.16
CA THR A 286 2.00 -5.92 19.90
C THR A 286 1.33 -5.59 18.56
N LEU A 287 1.66 -6.32 17.52
CA LEU A 287 1.06 -6.11 16.20
C LEU A 287 -0.45 -6.37 16.21
N ALA A 288 -0.93 -7.37 16.95
CA ALA A 288 -2.36 -7.65 17.08
C ALA A 288 -3.12 -6.50 17.77
N GLU A 289 -2.50 -5.84 18.76
CA GLU A 289 -3.01 -4.65 19.41
C GLU A 289 -3.09 -3.48 18.44
N GLU A 290 -2.01 -3.19 17.73
CA GLU A 290 -1.96 -2.07 16.78
C GLU A 290 -2.90 -2.24 15.57
N ILE A 291 -3.16 -3.49 15.14
CA ILE A 291 -4.13 -3.77 14.07
C ILE A 291 -5.55 -3.39 14.51
N GLU A 292 -5.92 -3.58 15.77
CA GLU A 292 -7.25 -3.23 16.26
C GLU A 292 -7.52 -1.74 16.16
N HIS A 293 -6.51 -0.89 16.35
CA HIS A 293 -6.61 0.56 16.15
C HIS A 293 -6.91 0.97 14.69
N THR A 294 -6.82 0.04 13.74
CA THR A 294 -7.08 0.33 12.32
C THR A 294 -8.54 0.11 11.90
N GLU A 295 -9.36 -0.48 12.77
CA GLU A 295 -10.79 -0.70 12.51
C GLU A 295 -11.56 0.63 12.51
N ALA A 296 -12.59 0.75 11.68
CA ALA A 296 -13.34 1.99 11.50
C ALA A 296 -13.99 2.50 12.81
N GLU A 297 -14.49 1.58 13.64
CA GLU A 297 -15.07 1.90 14.96
C GLU A 297 -14.03 2.49 15.90
N ASN A 298 -12.83 1.92 15.96
CA ASN A 298 -11.74 2.43 16.78
C ASN A 298 -11.17 3.75 16.26
N ILE A 299 -11.15 3.97 14.94
CA ILE A 299 -10.80 5.28 14.36
C ILE A 299 -11.82 6.33 14.80
N GLN A 300 -13.10 6.01 14.80
CA GLN A 300 -14.16 6.91 15.25
C GLN A 300 -13.98 7.27 16.73
N LEU A 301 -13.75 6.29 17.60
CA LEU A 301 -13.50 6.49 19.03
C LEU A 301 -12.29 7.39 19.29
N GLN A 302 -11.17 7.16 18.59
CA GLN A 302 -9.97 7.99 18.71
C GLN A 302 -10.24 9.46 18.35
N ILE A 303 -11.04 9.71 17.32
CA ILE A 303 -11.43 11.07 16.91
C ILE A 303 -12.28 11.73 18.00
N GLU A 304 -13.28 11.03 18.52
CA GLU A 304 -14.16 11.52 19.58
C GLU A 304 -13.39 11.82 20.88
N GLU A 305 -12.42 10.97 21.22
CA GLU A 305 -11.52 11.17 22.36
C GLU A 305 -10.66 12.43 22.18
N GLN A 306 -10.09 12.65 20.99
CA GLN A 306 -9.30 13.85 20.68
C GLN A 306 -10.15 15.13 20.73
N GLU A 307 -11.35 15.11 20.15
CA GLU A 307 -12.26 16.25 20.21
C GLU A 307 -12.70 16.60 21.65
N ARG A 308 -12.86 15.58 22.50
CA ARG A 308 -13.16 15.75 23.92
C ARG A 308 -12.00 16.41 24.66
N GLU A 309 -10.79 15.90 24.48
CA GLU A 309 -9.57 16.47 25.06
C GLU A 309 -9.37 17.94 24.63
N GLU A 310 -9.61 18.26 23.36
CA GLU A 310 -9.50 19.64 22.85
C GLU A 310 -10.54 20.58 23.48
N LYS A 311 -11.77 20.13 23.66
CA LYS A 311 -12.83 20.92 24.32
C LYS A 311 -12.50 21.18 25.79
N GLU A 312 -12.05 20.16 26.53
CA GLU A 312 -11.65 20.26 27.90
C GLU A 312 -10.44 21.19 28.08
N LYS A 313 -9.47 21.15 27.19
CA LYS A 313 -8.34 22.09 27.13
C LYS A 313 -8.80 23.52 26.94
N GLN A 314 -9.78 23.76 26.08
CA GLN A 314 -10.34 25.11 25.83
C GLN A 314 -11.13 25.62 27.01
N GLU A 315 -11.90 24.78 27.70
CA GLU A 315 -12.75 25.17 28.83
C GLU A 315 -11.96 25.44 30.14
N MET A 316 -10.93 24.63 30.39
CA MET A 316 -10.20 24.67 31.66
C MET A 316 -8.86 25.41 31.61
N GLY A 317 -8.36 25.76 30.43
CA GLY A 317 -7.07 26.43 30.24
C GLY A 317 -5.85 25.65 30.73
N ALA A 318 -6.01 24.33 30.93
CA ALA A 318 -4.98 23.41 31.37
C ALA A 318 -4.82 22.27 30.34
N GLU A 319 -3.60 21.78 30.18
CA GLU A 319 -3.37 20.54 29.45
C GLU A 319 -3.90 19.36 30.26
N ILE A 320 -5.06 18.84 29.88
CA ILE A 320 -5.58 17.57 30.39
C ILE A 320 -5.30 16.55 29.32
N GLU A 321 -4.59 15.50 29.70
CA GLU A 321 -4.37 14.33 28.89
C GLU A 321 -5.09 13.16 29.57
N ILE A 322 -6.06 12.53 28.88
CA ILE A 322 -6.70 11.32 29.39
C ILE A 322 -5.60 10.25 29.46
N PRO A 323 -5.37 9.63 30.65
CA PRO A 323 -4.38 8.58 30.75
C PRO A 323 -4.64 7.48 29.72
N TYR A 324 -3.58 7.06 29.02
CA TYR A 324 -3.62 6.06 27.97
C TYR A 324 -4.47 4.82 28.33
N GLU A 325 -4.30 4.30 29.56
CA GLU A 325 -5.03 3.12 30.06
C GLU A 325 -6.53 3.37 30.26
N GLN A 326 -7.01 4.60 30.23
CA GLN A 326 -8.42 4.97 30.40
C GLN A 326 -9.14 5.24 29.08
N LYS A 327 -8.43 5.28 27.97
CA LYS A 327 -9.02 5.46 26.63
C LYS A 327 -9.74 4.17 26.22
N GLU A 328 -10.98 4.29 25.75
CA GLU A 328 -11.79 3.15 25.32
C GLU A 328 -11.16 2.42 24.14
N SER A 329 -10.60 3.16 23.20
CA SER A 329 -9.88 2.63 22.04
C SER A 329 -8.69 1.75 22.43
N GLU A 330 -8.00 2.07 23.53
CA GLU A 330 -6.87 1.31 24.06
C GLU A 330 -7.32 0.05 24.79
N GLN A 331 -8.43 0.14 25.54
CA GLN A 331 -8.95 -1.00 26.31
C GLN A 331 -9.37 -2.15 25.38
N GLU A 332 -10.01 -1.86 24.26
CA GLU A 332 -10.38 -2.87 23.27
C GLU A 332 -9.14 -3.51 22.62
N ALA A 333 -8.17 -2.72 22.23
CA ALA A 333 -6.93 -3.20 21.61
C ALA A 333 -6.13 -4.14 22.54
N HIS A 334 -6.06 -3.82 23.85
CA HIS A 334 -5.39 -4.65 24.85
C HIS A 334 -5.98 -6.07 24.96
N ILE A 335 -7.28 -6.25 24.71
CA ILE A 335 -7.92 -7.58 24.74
C ILE A 335 -7.29 -8.52 23.72
N PHE A 336 -7.00 -8.04 22.52
CA PHE A 336 -6.41 -8.86 21.46
C PHE A 336 -4.95 -9.17 21.76
N ARG A 337 -4.16 -8.21 22.24
CA ARG A 337 -2.79 -8.44 22.71
C ARG A 337 -2.74 -9.56 23.75
N ASP A 338 -3.54 -9.43 24.80
CA ASP A 338 -3.55 -10.35 25.94
C ASP A 338 -4.01 -11.75 25.53
N ARG A 339 -4.95 -11.83 24.57
CA ARG A 339 -5.40 -13.12 24.02
C ARG A 339 -4.29 -13.79 23.23
N VAL A 340 -3.56 -13.06 22.37
CA VAL A 340 -2.41 -13.62 21.65
C VAL A 340 -1.33 -14.11 22.61
N LEU A 341 -1.05 -13.37 23.68
CA LEU A 341 -0.08 -13.81 24.71
C LEU A 341 -0.53 -15.11 25.40
N ARG A 342 -1.80 -15.21 25.82
CA ARG A 342 -2.33 -16.45 26.44
C ARG A 342 -2.28 -17.63 25.49
N GLU A 343 -2.67 -17.46 24.24
CA GLU A 343 -2.65 -18.50 23.21
C GLU A 343 -1.22 -18.94 22.86
N SER A 344 -0.21 -18.07 23.06
CA SER A 344 1.21 -18.38 22.96
C SER A 344 1.78 -19.09 24.21
N GLY A 345 0.94 -19.34 25.23
CA GLY A 345 1.35 -19.97 26.48
C GLY A 345 2.02 -19.03 27.47
N VAL A 346 1.87 -17.73 27.29
CA VAL A 346 2.46 -16.69 28.16
C VAL A 346 1.35 -16.05 29.01
N LYS A 347 1.66 -15.79 30.28
CA LYS A 347 0.75 -15.03 31.15
C LYS A 347 0.79 -13.55 30.72
N PRO A 348 -0.36 -12.92 30.44
CA PRO A 348 -0.46 -11.52 30.02
C PRO A 348 0.13 -10.53 31.03
#